data_320eb4fedaddd32d00c7613fd9ad1a38
#
_entry.id   320eb4fedaddd32d00c7613fd9ad1a38
#
_cell.length_a   1.000
_cell.length_b   1.000
_cell.length_c   1.000
_cell.angle_alpha   90.00
_cell.angle_beta   90.00
_cell.angle_gamma   90.00
#
_symmetry.space_group_name_H-M   'P 1'
#
loop_
_entity.id
_entity.type
_entity.pdbx_description
1 polymer ?
#
loop_
_entity_poly.entity_id
_entity_poly.type
_entity_poly.pdbx_seq_one_letter_code
_entity_poly.pdbx_strand_id
1 'polypeptide(L)'
;MKNRPLLRSLLFLCCAVYACGKSSNGPSTPVAPTSSISVSANDSLLTYPINMVFTQEVNTTHTTLISGQYADTSSKKGSLSIRLVGDTTGLFKGNSLFVTYTDGKGNVYYKTGDSTNFVQVDKFPKTYNGVVIGSFSFAVSSSAGAIRFSNGSIIAIYQK
;
A
#
# COMPACT_ATOMS: atom_id res chain seq x y z
N MET A 1 24.53 -5.67 89.65
CA MET A 1 25.48 -6.30 88.77
C MET A 1 24.92 -6.26 87.34
N LYS A 2 25.70 -5.71 86.51
CA LYS A 2 25.26 -5.12 85.26
C LYS A 2 25.30 -6.11 84.08
N ASN A 3 24.16 -6.36 83.48
CA ASN A 3 24.15 -7.04 82.17
C ASN A 3 23.70 -6.04 81.11
N ARG A 4 24.60 -5.74 80.22
CA ARG A 4 24.31 -4.97 79.02
C ARG A 4 23.93 -5.93 77.92
N PRO A 5 22.78 -5.77 77.25
CA PRO A 5 22.55 -6.49 76.02
C PRO A 5 23.21 -5.75 74.86
N LEU A 6 23.99 -6.49 74.11
CA LEU A 6 24.61 -6.12 72.91
C LEU A 6 23.56 -5.81 71.80
N LEU A 7 23.57 -4.57 71.41
CA LEU A 7 22.79 -4.11 70.23
C LEU A 7 23.38 -4.73 68.98
N ARG A 8 22.78 -5.80 68.50
CA ARG A 8 23.11 -6.35 67.18
C ARG A 8 22.46 -5.48 66.12
N SER A 9 23.25 -4.62 65.54
CA SER A 9 22.93 -3.86 64.37
C SER A 9 22.78 -4.83 63.21
N LEU A 10 21.54 -5.18 62.89
CA LEU A 10 21.19 -5.96 61.72
C LEU A 10 21.19 -5.01 60.52
N LEU A 11 22.31 -4.98 59.87
CA LEU A 11 22.50 -4.24 58.64
C LEU A 11 21.69 -4.97 57.54
N PHE A 12 20.45 -4.55 57.34
CA PHE A 12 19.67 -4.98 56.14
C PHE A 12 20.32 -4.36 54.90
N LEU A 13 21.19 -5.15 54.30
CA LEU A 13 21.70 -4.88 52.98
C LEU A 13 20.55 -5.08 52.01
N CYS A 14 19.78 -4.03 51.69
CA CYS A 14 18.84 -3.99 50.59
C CYS A 14 19.62 -4.09 49.29
N CYS A 15 19.79 -5.31 48.80
CA CYS A 15 20.15 -5.53 47.42
C CYS A 15 18.99 -5.05 46.54
N ALA A 16 19.01 -3.78 46.20
CA ALA A 16 18.21 -3.27 45.09
C ALA A 16 18.70 -3.94 43.84
N VAL A 17 18.06 -5.05 43.49
CA VAL A 17 18.19 -5.64 42.15
C VAL A 17 17.56 -4.64 41.18
N TYR A 18 18.35 -3.75 40.65
CA TYR A 18 18.00 -3.04 39.43
C TYR A 18 17.85 -4.08 38.36
N ALA A 19 16.65 -4.61 38.20
CA ALA A 19 16.26 -5.29 36.99
C ALA A 19 16.31 -4.24 35.89
N CYS A 20 17.48 -4.10 35.30
CA CYS A 20 17.65 -3.43 34.01
C CYS A 20 16.81 -4.23 33.04
N GLY A 21 15.55 -3.86 32.90
CA GLY A 21 14.70 -4.33 31.82
C GLY A 21 15.40 -3.98 30.53
N LYS A 22 16.10 -4.95 29.96
CA LYS A 22 16.65 -4.88 28.64
C LYS A 22 15.46 -4.72 27.71
N SER A 23 15.09 -3.47 27.45
CA SER A 23 14.22 -3.14 26.32
C SER A 23 14.94 -3.71 25.10
N SER A 24 14.49 -4.83 24.62
CA SER A 24 14.93 -5.43 23.37
C SER A 24 14.34 -4.61 22.23
N ASN A 25 14.80 -3.37 22.10
CA ASN A 25 14.76 -2.67 20.84
C ASN A 25 15.81 -3.31 19.94
N GLY A 26 15.61 -4.59 19.62
CA GLY A 26 16.28 -5.19 18.48
C GLY A 26 15.95 -4.30 17.26
N PRO A 27 16.87 -4.13 16.31
CA PRO A 27 16.57 -3.39 15.10
C PRO A 27 15.27 -3.97 14.52
N SER A 28 14.22 -3.16 14.51
CA SER A 28 12.96 -3.55 13.89
C SER A 28 13.30 -3.91 12.45
N THR A 29 13.20 -5.18 12.11
CA THR A 29 13.33 -5.62 10.72
C THR A 29 12.38 -4.73 9.92
N PRO A 30 12.88 -4.02 8.89
CA PRO A 30 12.01 -3.17 8.08
C PRO A 30 10.87 -4.06 7.55
N VAL A 31 9.66 -3.78 8.00
CA VAL A 31 8.49 -4.47 7.46
C VAL A 31 8.42 -4.11 5.99
N ALA A 32 8.51 -5.12 5.12
CA ALA A 32 8.38 -4.91 3.69
C ALA A 32 7.04 -4.19 3.43
N PRO A 33 7.02 -3.13 2.60
CA PRO A 33 5.80 -2.42 2.32
C PRO A 33 4.78 -3.38 1.71
N THR A 34 3.58 -3.41 2.29
CA THR A 34 2.49 -4.20 1.74
C THR A 34 2.02 -3.54 0.45
N SER A 35 2.09 -4.29 -0.65
CA SER A 35 1.60 -3.79 -1.95
C SER A 35 0.10 -3.61 -1.92
N SER A 36 -0.38 -2.39 -2.13
CA SER A 36 -1.81 -2.08 -2.12
C SER A 36 -2.15 -0.86 -2.98
N ILE A 37 -3.39 -0.84 -3.46
CA ILE A 37 -4.05 0.35 -3.99
C ILE A 37 -5.11 0.75 -2.97
N SER A 38 -5.03 1.96 -2.44
CA SER A 38 -6.03 2.53 -1.54
C SER A 38 -6.71 3.71 -2.22
N VAL A 39 -8.03 3.79 -2.14
CA VAL A 39 -8.80 4.81 -2.87
C VAL A 39 -10.17 5.03 -2.22
N SER A 40 -10.69 6.25 -2.32
CA SER A 40 -12.09 6.55 -2.02
C SER A 40 -12.92 6.38 -3.29
N ALA A 41 -13.91 5.51 -3.24
CA ALA A 41 -14.88 5.30 -4.31
C ALA A 41 -16.27 5.66 -3.79
N ASN A 42 -16.87 6.73 -4.33
CA ASN A 42 -18.14 7.26 -3.85
C ASN A 42 -18.17 7.37 -2.30
N ASP A 43 -17.17 8.04 -1.73
CA ASP A 43 -16.97 8.30 -0.30
C ASP A 43 -16.67 7.05 0.58
N SER A 44 -16.52 5.89 -0.03
CA SER A 44 -16.12 4.66 0.67
C SER A 44 -14.65 4.36 0.43
N LEU A 45 -13.87 4.19 1.50
CA LEU A 45 -12.46 3.77 1.38
C LEU A 45 -12.39 2.30 0.96
N LEU A 46 -11.70 2.06 -0.15
CA LEU A 46 -11.40 0.72 -0.66
C LEU A 46 -9.88 0.52 -0.67
N THR A 47 -9.47 -0.68 -0.32
CA THR A 47 -8.06 -1.09 -0.41
C THR A 47 -7.99 -2.41 -1.17
N TYR A 48 -7.25 -2.40 -2.28
CA TYR A 48 -7.01 -3.59 -3.10
C TYR A 48 -5.58 -4.07 -2.86
N PRO A 49 -5.36 -5.30 -2.37
CA PRO A 49 -4.06 -5.94 -2.44
C PRO A 49 -3.59 -5.96 -3.89
N ILE A 50 -2.34 -5.56 -4.14
CA ILE A 50 -1.78 -5.63 -5.49
C ILE A 50 -1.28 -7.04 -5.73
N ASN A 51 -1.82 -7.68 -6.75
CA ASN A 51 -1.43 -9.03 -7.14
C ASN A 51 -0.26 -8.99 -8.14
N MET A 52 -0.13 -7.87 -8.88
CA MET A 52 0.82 -7.80 -9.97
C MET A 52 1.21 -6.36 -10.29
N VAL A 53 2.51 -6.11 -10.40
CA VAL A 53 3.08 -4.94 -11.08
C VAL A 53 4.19 -5.43 -11.98
N PHE A 54 4.04 -5.26 -13.26
CA PHE A 54 5.09 -5.59 -14.23
C PHE A 54 5.10 -4.60 -15.38
N THR A 55 6.24 -4.53 -16.05
CA THR A 55 6.38 -3.79 -17.31
C THR A 55 6.47 -4.78 -18.44
N GLN A 56 5.71 -4.53 -19.50
CA GLN A 56 5.74 -5.28 -20.73
C GLN A 56 6.14 -4.34 -21.86
N GLU A 57 7.02 -4.80 -22.73
CA GLU A 57 7.32 -4.12 -23.99
C GLU A 57 6.37 -4.62 -25.07
N VAL A 58 5.64 -3.68 -25.68
CA VAL A 58 4.74 -3.96 -26.81
C VAL A 58 5.10 -2.99 -27.93
N ASN A 59 5.59 -3.51 -29.05
CA ASN A 59 5.98 -2.69 -30.21
C ASN A 59 6.93 -1.53 -29.85
N THR A 60 8.00 -1.81 -29.12
CA THR A 60 8.97 -0.81 -28.64
C THR A 60 8.42 0.17 -27.59
N THR A 61 7.18 0.01 -27.18
CA THR A 61 6.57 0.83 -26.12
C THR A 61 6.52 0.05 -24.81
N HIS A 62 7.16 0.59 -23.79
CA HIS A 62 7.02 0.01 -22.45
C HIS A 62 5.64 0.30 -21.90
N THR A 63 5.01 -0.69 -21.32
CA THR A 63 3.69 -0.57 -20.68
C THR A 63 3.77 -1.14 -19.29
N THR A 64 3.40 -0.34 -18.31
CA THR A 64 3.32 -0.78 -16.89
C THR A 64 1.89 -1.17 -16.56
N LEU A 65 1.69 -2.36 -16.04
CA LEU A 65 0.42 -2.83 -15.53
C LEU A 65 0.49 -2.93 -14.01
N ILE A 66 -0.47 -2.31 -13.33
CA ILE A 66 -0.69 -2.39 -11.90
C ILE A 66 -2.08 -2.97 -11.68
N SER A 67 -2.16 -4.17 -11.11
CA SER A 67 -3.43 -4.86 -10.91
C SER A 67 -3.61 -5.27 -9.46
N GLY A 68 -4.76 -4.93 -8.91
CA GLY A 68 -5.19 -5.32 -7.59
C GLY A 68 -6.54 -6.01 -7.64
N GLN A 69 -6.68 -7.13 -6.94
CA GLN A 69 -7.92 -7.88 -6.84
C GLN A 69 -8.27 -8.08 -5.37
N TYR A 70 -9.51 -7.87 -5.04
CA TYR A 70 -10.01 -8.19 -3.72
C TYR A 70 -10.28 -9.69 -3.64
N ALA A 71 -9.61 -10.36 -2.71
CA ALA A 71 -9.70 -11.81 -2.56
C ALA A 71 -10.99 -12.28 -1.83
N ASP A 72 -11.77 -11.35 -1.29
CA ASP A 72 -12.98 -11.68 -0.56
C ASP A 72 -14.17 -11.85 -1.52
N THR A 73 -14.81 -13.00 -1.44
CA THR A 73 -16.02 -13.38 -2.18
C THR A 73 -17.26 -12.58 -1.78
N SER A 74 -17.17 -11.71 -0.79
CA SER A 74 -18.24 -10.78 -0.38
C SER A 74 -18.44 -9.64 -1.38
N SER A 75 -18.44 -9.93 -2.64
CA SER A 75 -19.16 -9.35 -3.77
C SER A 75 -19.19 -7.82 -3.97
N LYS A 76 -18.50 -6.99 -3.21
CA LYS A 76 -18.63 -5.52 -3.38
C LYS A 76 -17.39 -4.79 -3.89
N LYS A 77 -16.24 -5.42 -3.94
CA LYS A 77 -14.96 -4.73 -4.13
C LYS A 77 -14.21 -5.02 -5.44
N GLY A 78 -14.54 -6.09 -6.12
CA GLY A 78 -14.05 -6.41 -7.47
C GLY A 78 -12.54 -6.34 -7.69
N SER A 79 -12.13 -5.92 -8.87
CA SER A 79 -10.73 -5.75 -9.26
C SER A 79 -10.48 -4.41 -9.93
N LEU A 80 -9.29 -3.84 -9.72
CA LEU A 80 -8.84 -2.61 -10.35
C LEU A 80 -7.55 -2.86 -11.12
N SER A 81 -7.54 -2.49 -12.38
CA SER A 81 -6.37 -2.57 -13.27
C SER A 81 -6.04 -1.20 -13.83
N ILE A 82 -4.80 -0.77 -13.65
CA ILE A 82 -4.27 0.50 -14.17
C ILE A 82 -3.14 0.15 -15.13
N ARG A 83 -3.26 0.56 -16.38
CA ARG A 83 -2.23 0.40 -17.40
C ARG A 83 -1.70 1.76 -17.82
N LEU A 84 -0.39 1.94 -17.69
CA LEU A 84 0.34 3.15 -18.05
C LEU A 84 1.18 2.88 -19.30
N VAL A 85 1.15 3.78 -20.26
CA VAL A 85 2.08 3.74 -21.39
C VAL A 85 3.36 4.43 -20.96
N GLY A 86 4.32 3.63 -20.52
CA GLY A 86 5.60 4.05 -19.95
C GLY A 86 6.01 3.21 -18.74
N ASP A 87 7.26 3.35 -18.36
CA ASP A 87 7.91 2.66 -17.22
C ASP A 87 8.78 3.65 -16.40
N THR A 88 8.31 4.88 -16.28
CA THR A 88 9.03 5.98 -15.64
C THR A 88 8.18 6.68 -14.60
N THR A 89 8.80 7.55 -13.82
CA THR A 89 8.09 8.55 -13.02
C THR A 89 7.44 9.57 -13.94
N GLY A 90 6.33 10.16 -13.50
CA GLY A 90 5.64 11.21 -14.24
C GLY A 90 4.14 11.15 -14.14
N LEU A 91 3.49 12.04 -14.86
CA LEU A 91 2.05 12.20 -14.91
C LEU A 91 1.47 11.53 -16.16
N PHE A 92 0.64 10.52 -15.94
CA PHE A 92 -0.05 9.78 -17.00
C PHE A 92 -1.50 10.24 -17.09
N LYS A 93 -1.89 10.66 -18.30
CA LYS A 93 -3.25 11.17 -18.65
C LYS A 93 -3.63 10.74 -20.05
N GLY A 94 -4.89 10.98 -20.42
CA GLY A 94 -5.38 10.78 -21.79
C GLY A 94 -5.07 9.38 -22.31
N ASN A 95 -4.36 9.30 -23.43
CA ASN A 95 -4.02 8.04 -24.12
C ASN A 95 -2.85 7.28 -23.47
N SER A 96 -2.16 7.86 -22.49
CA SER A 96 -1.13 7.16 -21.72
C SER A 96 -1.68 6.44 -20.48
N LEU A 97 -2.96 6.59 -20.19
CA LEU A 97 -3.63 6.01 -19.03
C LEU A 97 -4.86 5.22 -19.43
N PHE A 98 -4.87 3.94 -19.09
CA PHE A 98 -6.03 3.07 -19.23
C PHE A 98 -6.39 2.51 -17.87
N VAL A 99 -7.68 2.51 -17.56
CA VAL A 99 -8.19 1.95 -16.29
C VAL A 99 -9.38 1.06 -16.60
N THR A 100 -9.37 -0.10 -15.99
CA THR A 100 -10.49 -1.03 -15.99
C THR A 100 -10.81 -1.39 -14.54
N TYR A 101 -12.06 -1.27 -14.19
CA TYR A 101 -12.58 -1.69 -12.91
C TYR A 101 -13.68 -2.73 -13.14
N THR A 102 -13.63 -3.82 -12.40
CA THR A 102 -14.71 -4.81 -12.37
C THR A 102 -15.29 -4.83 -10.97
N ASP A 103 -16.57 -4.57 -10.82
CA ASP A 103 -17.24 -4.63 -9.52
C ASP A 103 -17.49 -6.07 -9.05
N GLY A 104 -17.91 -6.22 -7.80
CA GLY A 104 -18.21 -7.54 -7.25
C GLY A 104 -19.40 -8.26 -7.88
N LYS A 105 -20.14 -7.60 -8.75
CA LYS A 105 -21.25 -8.19 -9.54
C LYS A 105 -20.79 -8.61 -10.94
N GLY A 106 -19.53 -8.34 -11.31
CA GLY A 106 -18.97 -8.63 -12.61
C GLY A 106 -19.20 -7.53 -13.67
N ASN A 107 -19.76 -6.38 -13.31
CA ASN A 107 -19.86 -5.26 -14.26
C ASN A 107 -18.49 -4.66 -14.50
N VAL A 108 -18.14 -4.48 -15.78
CA VAL A 108 -16.85 -3.91 -16.18
C VAL A 108 -17.03 -2.44 -16.52
N TYR A 109 -16.19 -1.61 -15.92
CA TYR A 109 -16.15 -0.17 -16.10
C TYR A 109 -14.83 0.24 -16.74
N TYR A 110 -14.86 1.22 -17.61
CA TYR A 110 -13.68 1.74 -18.29
C TYR A 110 -13.49 3.21 -17.97
N LYS A 111 -12.23 3.67 -18.01
CA LYS A 111 -11.87 5.07 -17.80
C LYS A 111 -12.69 5.98 -18.74
N THR A 112 -13.28 7.03 -18.16
CA THR A 112 -13.98 8.07 -18.91
C THR A 112 -12.99 8.96 -19.67
N GLY A 113 -13.49 9.75 -20.64
CA GLY A 113 -12.71 10.76 -21.35
C GLY A 113 -12.39 12.02 -20.55
N ASP A 114 -12.73 12.08 -19.26
CA ASP A 114 -12.52 13.24 -18.40
C ASP A 114 -11.04 13.62 -18.31
N SER A 115 -10.73 14.90 -18.59
CA SER A 115 -9.37 15.45 -18.56
C SER A 115 -8.77 15.50 -17.14
N THR A 116 -9.60 15.39 -16.11
CA THR A 116 -9.16 15.33 -14.71
C THR A 116 -8.65 13.94 -14.31
N ASN A 117 -8.81 12.93 -15.14
CA ASN A 117 -8.29 11.60 -14.90
C ASN A 117 -6.77 11.58 -14.99
N PHE A 118 -6.10 11.13 -13.94
CA PHE A 118 -4.64 11.03 -13.89
C PHE A 118 -4.14 9.90 -12.99
N VAL A 119 -2.92 9.48 -13.27
CA VAL A 119 -2.03 8.75 -12.38
C VAL A 119 -0.70 9.48 -12.34
N GLN A 120 -0.25 9.86 -11.15
CA GLN A 120 1.08 10.40 -10.91
C GLN A 120 1.95 9.29 -10.33
N VAL A 121 3.04 8.96 -11.01
CA VAL A 121 4.05 8.02 -10.50
C VAL A 121 5.20 8.84 -9.93
N ASP A 122 5.38 8.79 -8.64
CA ASP A 122 6.41 9.55 -7.91
C ASP A 122 7.73 8.78 -7.83
N LYS A 123 7.65 7.45 -7.78
CA LYS A 123 8.80 6.56 -7.73
C LYS A 123 8.57 5.35 -8.61
N PHE A 124 9.51 5.09 -9.51
CA PHE A 124 9.52 3.91 -10.38
C PHE A 124 10.93 3.29 -10.39
N PRO A 125 11.23 2.35 -9.50
CA PRO A 125 12.51 1.64 -9.53
C PRO A 125 12.47 0.58 -10.64
N LYS A 126 13.48 0.58 -11.50
CA LYS A 126 13.63 -0.44 -12.56
C LYS A 126 14.28 -1.74 -12.09
N THR A 127 14.40 -1.91 -10.78
CA THR A 127 15.03 -3.09 -10.17
C THR A 127 13.97 -4.01 -9.58
N TYR A 128 14.19 -5.31 -9.70
CA TYR A 128 13.36 -6.32 -9.06
C TYR A 128 13.20 -6.04 -7.56
N ASN A 129 11.98 -6.21 -7.03
CA ASN A 129 11.58 -5.86 -5.65
C ASN A 129 11.69 -4.36 -5.29
N GLY A 130 11.93 -3.48 -6.25
CA GLY A 130 11.81 -2.06 -6.01
C GLY A 130 10.35 -1.63 -5.79
N VAL A 131 10.15 -0.52 -5.07
CA VAL A 131 8.81 -0.04 -4.72
C VAL A 131 8.39 1.06 -5.69
N VAL A 132 7.29 0.83 -6.41
CA VAL A 132 6.56 1.85 -7.18
C VAL A 132 5.64 2.60 -6.22
N ILE A 133 5.68 3.92 -6.26
CA ILE A 133 4.83 4.78 -5.44
C ILE A 133 4.14 5.77 -6.36
N GLY A 134 2.86 6.00 -6.13
CA GLY A 134 2.10 6.97 -6.91
C GLY A 134 0.77 7.33 -6.28
N SER A 135 0.11 8.29 -6.91
CA SER A 135 -1.23 8.74 -6.57
C SER A 135 -2.10 8.83 -7.81
N PHE A 136 -3.41 8.80 -7.63
CA PHE A 136 -4.33 8.90 -8.76
C PHE A 136 -5.70 9.47 -8.40
N SER A 137 -6.36 9.96 -9.42
CA SER A 137 -7.79 10.25 -9.42
C SER A 137 -8.34 9.99 -10.81
N PHE A 138 -9.42 9.24 -10.92
CA PHE A 138 -10.08 9.01 -12.20
C PHE A 138 -11.55 8.61 -12.03
N ALA A 139 -12.31 8.75 -13.10
CA ALA A 139 -13.66 8.25 -13.20
C ALA A 139 -13.72 7.10 -14.21
N VAL A 140 -14.53 6.12 -13.90
CA VAL A 140 -14.85 4.99 -14.77
C VAL A 140 -16.36 4.91 -14.99
N SER A 141 -16.79 4.40 -16.13
CA SER A 141 -18.20 4.26 -16.45
C SER A 141 -18.49 2.96 -17.20
N SER A 142 -19.74 2.51 -17.08
CA SER A 142 -20.34 1.40 -17.80
C SER A 142 -21.82 1.67 -18.00
N SER A 143 -22.54 0.71 -18.59
CA SER A 143 -24.02 0.74 -18.62
C SER A 143 -24.67 0.70 -17.23
N ALA A 144 -23.96 0.21 -16.21
CA ALA A 144 -24.43 0.16 -14.82
C ALA A 144 -24.25 1.48 -14.06
N GLY A 145 -23.58 2.50 -14.66
CA GLY A 145 -23.39 3.81 -14.05
C GLY A 145 -21.93 4.28 -14.12
N ALA A 146 -21.61 5.27 -13.30
CA ALA A 146 -20.28 5.85 -13.18
C ALA A 146 -19.78 5.82 -11.73
N ILE A 147 -18.48 5.62 -11.57
CA ILE A 147 -17.81 5.60 -10.27
C ILE A 147 -16.61 6.57 -10.36
N ARG A 148 -16.47 7.44 -9.36
CA ARG A 148 -15.28 8.27 -9.22
C ARG A 148 -14.38 7.71 -8.14
N PHE A 149 -13.13 7.49 -8.49
CA PHE A 149 -12.04 7.14 -7.60
C PHE A 149 -11.23 8.40 -7.30
N SER A 150 -11.13 8.78 -6.04
CA SER A 150 -10.41 9.97 -5.58
C SER A 150 -9.44 9.62 -4.45
N ASN A 151 -8.44 10.48 -4.26
CA ASN A 151 -7.42 10.31 -3.21
C ASN A 151 -6.73 8.93 -3.28
N GLY A 152 -6.54 8.43 -4.49
CA GLY A 152 -5.93 7.14 -4.72
C GLY A 152 -4.44 7.16 -4.42
N SER A 153 -3.94 6.10 -3.79
CA SER A 153 -2.52 5.85 -3.58
C SER A 153 -2.13 4.46 -4.08
N ILE A 154 -0.95 4.34 -4.61
CA ILE A 154 -0.33 3.11 -5.10
C ILE A 154 0.95 2.89 -4.32
N ILE A 155 1.08 1.74 -3.67
CA ILE A 155 2.34 1.21 -3.15
C ILE A 155 2.47 -0.19 -3.72
N ALA A 156 3.45 -0.42 -4.59
CA ALA A 156 3.53 -1.66 -5.33
C ALA A 156 4.97 -2.17 -5.44
N ILE A 157 5.17 -3.46 -5.26
CA ILE A 157 6.47 -4.10 -5.48
C ILE A 157 6.57 -4.47 -6.94
N TYR A 158 7.59 -3.94 -7.61
CA TYR A 158 7.87 -4.22 -9.02
C TYR A 158 8.37 -5.66 -9.18
N GLN A 159 7.69 -6.40 -10.02
CA GLN A 159 8.05 -7.76 -10.43
C GLN A 159 8.47 -7.70 -11.90
N LYS A 160 9.64 -8.20 -12.21
CA LYS A 160 10.17 -8.23 -13.58
C LYS A 160 9.90 -9.60 -14.21
#